data_229c6488218c5aaad0838894c313c595
#
_entry.id   229c6488218c5aaad0838894c313c595
#
_cell.length_a   1.000
_cell.length_b   1.000
_cell.length_c   1.000
_cell.angle_alpha   90.00
_cell.angle_beta   90.00
_cell.angle_gamma   90.00
#
_symmetry.space_group_name_H-M   'P 1'
#
loop_
_entity.id
_entity.type
_entity.pdbx_description
1 polymer ?
#
loop_
_entity_poly.entity_id
_entity_poly.type
_entity_poly.pdbx_seq_one_letter_code
_entity_poly.pdbx_strand_id
1 'polypeptide(L)'
;DELFRSVEGCIPMTIGEPDFDMPENVKRAAIKAIEDNASHYAHTSGEIGVRKAVSEFLEKQYNLHYDPETEIVMTVGATEGLFAAAFGLLNPGDQVIIPSPYFPLYSYAVELNRGECILVDTSDTGFLMTPELLHKTMAENKNVKALFLNYPSNPTGATYTKDELIALADAIKQYDIFVLSDEIYSEITYGEKHTSIATLLRDRTILFQGASKAFAMTGWRVGVLAADAKWMKTLFLAHQQLVTTGVTVSNRAAEEAFRNSAPDVEKMRSEYEKRRNILVPALQEAGFEVPALKGAFYAFAKIPAKFGTDDKAFCREIGMNAKVGMLPGSIFGPGGEGYVRMSYALSTEMVAEAAERLKTYIASK
;
A
#
# COMPACT_ATOMS: atom_id res chain seq x y z
N ASP A 1 3.41 12.19 14.46
CA ASP A 1 4.70 11.49 14.54
C ASP A 1 5.74 12.30 15.34
N GLU A 2 5.90 13.60 15.08
CA GLU A 2 6.84 14.47 15.83
C GLU A 2 6.62 14.46 17.34
N LEU A 3 5.35 14.47 17.78
CA LEU A 3 5.02 14.42 19.21
C LEU A 3 5.63 13.19 19.89
N PHE A 4 5.54 12.02 19.26
CA PHE A 4 6.01 10.77 19.85
C PHE A 4 7.54 10.60 19.80
N ARG A 5 8.20 11.25 18.84
CA ARG A 5 9.67 11.28 18.77
C ARG A 5 10.30 12.03 19.95
N SER A 6 9.56 12.96 20.55
CA SER A 6 10.02 13.72 21.73
C SER A 6 9.76 13.00 23.06
N VAL A 7 8.98 11.91 23.08
CA VAL A 7 8.66 11.14 24.29
C VAL A 7 9.69 10.04 24.49
N GLU A 8 10.51 10.19 25.53
CA GLU A 8 11.56 9.22 25.87
C GLU A 8 10.96 7.83 26.13
N GLY A 9 11.51 6.82 25.46
CA GLY A 9 11.08 5.42 25.59
C GLY A 9 9.74 5.10 24.92
N CYS A 10 9.24 5.95 24.03
CA CYS A 10 8.04 5.69 23.24
C CYS A 10 8.34 4.66 22.13
N ILE A 11 7.51 3.63 22.04
CA ILE A 11 7.57 2.64 20.96
C ILE A 11 6.82 3.21 19.75
N PRO A 12 7.49 3.46 18.59
CA PRO A 12 6.91 4.19 17.48
C PRO A 12 6.15 3.27 16.51
N MET A 13 4.90 2.90 16.83
CA MET A 13 4.04 2.14 15.91
C MET A 13 3.39 3.01 14.81
N THR A 14 3.99 4.16 14.51
CA THR A 14 3.49 5.12 13.51
C THR A 14 4.08 4.91 12.12
N ILE A 15 5.25 4.30 12.02
CA ILE A 15 6.06 4.24 10.81
C ILE A 15 5.59 3.09 9.91
N GLY A 16 5.38 3.40 8.64
CA GLY A 16 4.91 2.44 7.63
C GLY A 16 6.03 1.92 6.73
N GLU A 17 7.11 1.37 7.30
CA GLU A 17 8.18 0.73 6.53
C GLU A 17 8.66 -0.55 7.20
N PRO A 18 9.17 -1.54 6.40
CA PRO A 18 9.81 -2.72 6.95
C PRO A 18 10.95 -2.37 7.91
N ASP A 19 11.05 -3.08 9.02
CA ASP A 19 12.16 -3.00 9.97
C ASP A 19 13.34 -3.91 9.62
N PHE A 20 13.20 -4.68 8.55
CA PHE A 20 14.25 -5.54 8.01
C PHE A 20 15.21 -4.75 7.11
N ASP A 21 16.44 -5.20 7.05
CA ASP A 21 17.36 -4.81 5.99
C ASP A 21 16.96 -5.46 4.66
N MET A 22 17.29 -4.81 3.54
CA MET A 22 17.12 -5.43 2.24
C MET A 22 17.96 -6.71 2.13
N PRO A 23 17.55 -7.70 1.31
CA PRO A 23 18.29 -8.96 1.14
C PRO A 23 19.74 -8.75 0.75
N GLU A 24 20.64 -9.60 1.25
CA GLU A 24 22.08 -9.45 1.04
C GLU A 24 22.50 -9.57 -0.44
N ASN A 25 21.85 -10.44 -1.22
CA ASN A 25 22.06 -10.53 -2.66
C ASN A 25 21.71 -9.22 -3.37
N VAL A 26 20.66 -8.52 -2.93
CA VAL A 26 20.24 -7.23 -3.46
C VAL A 26 21.27 -6.14 -3.15
N LYS A 27 21.80 -6.15 -1.92
CA LYS A 27 22.87 -5.23 -1.50
C LYS A 27 24.11 -5.40 -2.38
N ARG A 28 24.51 -6.64 -2.64
CA ARG A 28 25.65 -6.95 -3.52
C ARG A 28 25.41 -6.52 -4.96
N ALA A 29 24.21 -6.71 -5.48
CA ALA A 29 23.84 -6.23 -6.81
C ALA A 29 23.94 -4.70 -6.93
N ALA A 30 23.55 -3.97 -5.89
CA ALA A 30 23.70 -2.51 -5.82
C ALA A 30 25.18 -2.08 -5.82
N ILE A 31 26.01 -2.72 -5.00
CA ILE A 31 27.46 -2.47 -4.94
C ILE A 31 28.08 -2.72 -6.33
N LYS A 32 27.76 -3.86 -6.94
CA LYS A 32 28.24 -4.18 -8.29
C LYS A 32 27.80 -3.14 -9.32
N ALA A 33 26.58 -2.64 -9.26
CA ALA A 33 26.10 -1.61 -10.16
C ALA A 33 26.93 -0.31 -10.03
N ILE A 34 27.31 0.07 -8.80
CA ILE A 34 28.22 1.21 -8.57
C ILE A 34 29.60 0.95 -9.17
N GLU A 35 30.19 -0.22 -8.95
CA GLU A 35 31.49 -0.63 -9.50
C GLU A 35 31.46 -0.67 -11.03
N ASP A 36 30.35 -1.07 -11.64
CA ASP A 36 30.14 -1.10 -13.09
C ASP A 36 29.82 0.30 -13.69
N ASN A 37 29.97 1.36 -12.91
CA ASN A 37 29.68 2.75 -13.33
C ASN A 37 28.25 2.98 -13.84
N ALA A 38 27.24 2.46 -13.16
CA ALA A 38 25.82 2.68 -13.46
C ALA A 38 25.36 4.13 -13.15
N SER A 39 26.09 5.12 -13.68
CA SER A 39 25.92 6.55 -13.41
C SER A 39 25.22 7.31 -14.55
N HIS A 40 24.92 6.64 -15.64
CA HIS A 40 24.29 7.23 -16.82
C HIS A 40 22.78 6.98 -16.82
N TYR A 41 22.07 7.78 -17.62
CA TYR A 41 20.63 7.57 -17.84
C TYR A 41 20.36 6.15 -18.36
N ALA A 42 19.46 5.45 -17.71
CA ALA A 42 18.84 4.27 -18.28
C ALA A 42 17.78 4.67 -19.33
N HIS A 43 17.21 3.70 -20.01
CA HIS A 43 15.99 3.90 -20.79
C HIS A 43 14.88 4.50 -19.89
N THR A 44 14.07 5.39 -20.41
CA THR A 44 13.02 6.06 -19.63
C THR A 44 12.13 5.05 -18.89
N SER A 45 11.73 3.95 -19.52
CA SER A 45 10.96 2.89 -18.87
C SER A 45 11.77 2.05 -17.85
N GLY A 46 13.04 2.33 -17.65
CA GLY A 46 13.98 1.46 -16.92
C GLY A 46 14.73 0.52 -17.84
N GLU A 47 15.83 -0.07 -17.36
CA GLU A 47 16.59 -1.05 -18.13
C GLU A 47 15.75 -2.30 -18.41
N ILE A 48 15.96 -2.92 -19.57
CA ILE A 48 15.16 -4.09 -19.99
C ILE A 48 15.31 -5.28 -19.03
N GLY A 49 16.48 -5.41 -18.37
CA GLY A 49 16.71 -6.47 -17.39
C GLY A 49 15.73 -6.44 -16.23
N VAL A 50 15.58 -5.28 -15.59
CA VAL A 50 14.65 -5.13 -14.46
C VAL A 50 13.20 -5.27 -14.91
N ARG A 51 12.83 -4.76 -16.09
CA ARG A 51 11.46 -4.91 -16.63
C ARG A 51 11.10 -6.37 -16.93
N LYS A 52 12.06 -7.16 -17.45
CA LYS A 52 11.90 -8.62 -17.61
C LYS A 52 11.76 -9.33 -16.26
N ALA A 53 12.57 -8.95 -15.27
CA ALA A 53 12.48 -9.50 -13.92
C ALA A 53 11.09 -9.24 -13.30
N VAL A 54 10.56 -8.04 -13.46
CA VAL A 54 9.20 -7.69 -13.03
C VAL A 54 8.13 -8.48 -13.79
N SER A 55 8.25 -8.60 -15.11
CA SER A 55 7.31 -9.39 -15.94
C SER A 55 7.27 -10.86 -15.47
N GLU A 56 8.42 -11.47 -15.28
CA GLU A 56 8.57 -12.84 -14.78
C GLU A 56 7.99 -13.00 -13.36
N PHE A 57 8.22 -12.01 -12.49
CA PHE A 57 7.66 -11.98 -11.14
C PHE A 57 6.12 -11.91 -11.16
N LEU A 58 5.54 -11.00 -11.94
CA LEU A 58 4.09 -10.84 -12.04
C LEU A 58 3.42 -12.10 -12.62
N GLU A 59 4.05 -12.73 -13.59
CA GLU A 59 3.54 -13.99 -14.16
C GLU A 59 3.59 -15.12 -13.12
N LYS A 60 4.72 -15.30 -12.46
CA LYS A 60 4.94 -16.37 -11.47
C LYS A 60 4.05 -16.23 -10.24
N GLN A 61 3.92 -15.00 -9.71
CA GLN A 61 3.19 -14.77 -8.45
C GLN A 61 1.68 -14.65 -8.68
N TYR A 62 1.25 -13.98 -9.76
CA TYR A 62 -0.14 -13.57 -9.94
C TYR A 62 -0.77 -14.05 -11.25
N ASN A 63 -0.04 -14.80 -12.08
CA ASN A 63 -0.49 -15.20 -13.42
C ASN A 63 -0.88 -13.99 -14.29
N LEU A 64 -0.08 -12.91 -14.19
CA LEU A 64 -0.23 -11.69 -14.97
C LEU A 64 0.83 -11.59 -16.05
N HIS A 65 0.39 -11.53 -17.30
CA HIS A 65 1.27 -11.37 -18.45
C HIS A 65 1.35 -9.91 -18.87
N TYR A 66 2.52 -9.31 -18.72
CA TYR A 66 2.86 -7.98 -19.22
C TYR A 66 4.11 -8.05 -20.08
N ASP A 67 4.03 -7.49 -21.28
CA ASP A 67 5.21 -7.36 -22.14
C ASP A 67 6.20 -6.38 -21.51
N PRO A 68 7.42 -6.81 -21.17
CA PRO A 68 8.41 -5.95 -20.55
C PRO A 68 8.85 -4.78 -21.44
N GLU A 69 8.66 -4.85 -22.75
CA GLU A 69 9.07 -3.79 -23.67
C GLU A 69 8.03 -2.67 -23.78
N THR A 70 6.74 -3.02 -23.70
CA THR A 70 5.63 -2.11 -24.04
C THR A 70 4.66 -1.83 -22.90
N GLU A 71 4.66 -2.62 -21.83
CA GLU A 71 3.61 -2.61 -20.81
C GLU A 71 4.12 -2.40 -19.38
N ILE A 72 5.44 -2.22 -19.18
CA ILE A 72 6.07 -2.02 -17.86
C ILE A 72 6.96 -0.78 -17.89
N VAL A 73 6.77 0.09 -16.89
CA VAL A 73 7.63 1.24 -16.60
C VAL A 73 8.10 1.14 -15.14
N MET A 74 9.41 1.29 -14.95
CA MET A 74 10.01 1.41 -13.62
C MET A 74 9.90 2.86 -13.15
N THR A 75 9.30 3.06 -11.98
CA THR A 75 9.01 4.39 -11.43
C THR A 75 9.87 4.69 -10.20
N VAL A 76 9.95 5.98 -9.81
CA VAL A 76 10.66 6.42 -8.61
C VAL A 76 9.75 6.20 -7.38
N GLY A 77 9.69 4.92 -6.95
CA GLY A 77 8.69 4.41 -6.02
C GLY A 77 7.29 4.35 -6.67
N ALA A 78 6.40 3.58 -6.06
CA ALA A 78 4.99 3.54 -6.47
C ALA A 78 4.34 4.95 -6.41
N THR A 79 4.82 5.81 -5.52
CA THR A 79 4.39 7.21 -5.39
C THR A 79 4.45 7.95 -6.72
N GLU A 80 5.59 7.94 -7.40
CA GLU A 80 5.71 8.62 -8.70
C GLU A 80 4.79 7.97 -9.74
N GLY A 81 4.66 6.65 -9.75
CA GLY A 81 3.74 5.94 -10.63
C GLY A 81 2.27 6.37 -10.46
N LEU A 82 1.83 6.58 -9.23
CA LEU A 82 0.49 7.09 -8.91
C LEU A 82 0.27 8.50 -9.49
N PHE A 83 1.25 9.40 -9.31
CA PHE A 83 1.18 10.75 -9.89
C PHE A 83 1.26 10.73 -11.41
N ALA A 84 2.10 9.88 -12.00
CA ALA A 84 2.19 9.71 -13.45
C ALA A 84 0.86 9.22 -14.05
N ALA A 85 0.19 8.28 -13.37
CA ALA A 85 -1.12 7.79 -13.81
C ALA A 85 -2.19 8.88 -13.71
N ALA A 86 -2.26 9.59 -12.59
CA ALA A 86 -3.20 10.70 -12.44
C ALA A 86 -2.94 11.80 -13.48
N PHE A 87 -1.68 12.19 -13.69
CA PHE A 87 -1.28 13.19 -14.67
C PHE A 87 -1.60 12.77 -16.11
N GLY A 88 -1.41 11.50 -16.44
CA GLY A 88 -1.66 10.98 -17.78
C GLY A 88 -3.13 10.69 -18.11
N LEU A 89 -3.96 10.38 -17.12
CA LEU A 89 -5.32 9.89 -17.34
C LEU A 89 -6.43 10.87 -16.99
N LEU A 90 -6.17 11.81 -16.06
CA LEU A 90 -7.20 12.72 -15.55
C LEU A 90 -7.20 14.06 -16.28
N ASN A 91 -8.39 14.55 -16.57
CA ASN A 91 -8.65 15.92 -16.97
C ASN A 91 -9.23 16.71 -15.78
N PRO A 92 -9.16 18.05 -15.79
CA PRO A 92 -9.83 18.87 -14.79
C PRO A 92 -11.32 18.53 -14.68
N GLY A 93 -11.80 18.28 -13.46
CA GLY A 93 -13.18 17.91 -13.17
C GLY A 93 -13.50 16.42 -13.33
N ASP A 94 -12.55 15.58 -13.74
CA ASP A 94 -12.74 14.13 -13.68
C ASP A 94 -12.86 13.67 -12.23
N GLN A 95 -13.82 12.80 -11.95
CA GLN A 95 -14.07 12.26 -10.63
C GLN A 95 -13.35 10.93 -10.43
N VAL A 96 -12.77 10.76 -9.24
CA VAL A 96 -12.09 9.52 -8.87
C VAL A 96 -12.66 9.01 -7.55
N ILE A 97 -13.17 7.79 -7.57
CA ILE A 97 -13.66 7.11 -6.36
C ILE A 97 -12.46 6.61 -5.56
N ILE A 98 -12.45 6.94 -4.27
CA ILE A 98 -11.44 6.49 -3.31
C ILE A 98 -12.15 5.86 -2.12
N PRO A 99 -12.10 4.52 -1.97
CA PRO A 99 -12.57 3.86 -0.76
C PRO A 99 -11.81 4.37 0.46
N SER A 100 -12.52 4.75 1.49
CA SER A 100 -11.98 5.36 2.71
C SER A 100 -12.31 4.49 3.92
N PRO A 101 -11.43 4.36 4.92
CA PRO A 101 -10.12 5.02 5.13
C PRO A 101 -9.07 4.65 4.08
N TYR A 102 -8.23 5.60 3.69
CA TYR A 102 -7.29 5.46 2.58
C TYR A 102 -5.93 6.11 2.88
N PHE A 103 -4.92 5.75 2.10
CA PHE A 103 -3.62 6.40 2.16
C PHE A 103 -3.72 7.81 1.52
N PRO A 104 -3.48 8.90 2.28
CA PRO A 104 -3.77 10.27 1.84
C PRO A 104 -3.15 10.69 0.51
N LEU A 105 -2.11 10.01 0.06
CA LEU A 105 -1.44 10.30 -1.20
C LEU A 105 -2.38 10.22 -2.40
N TYR A 106 -3.40 9.37 -2.36
CA TYR A 106 -4.32 9.19 -3.50
C TYR A 106 -5.13 10.46 -3.77
N SER A 107 -5.65 11.12 -2.73
CA SER A 107 -6.38 12.37 -2.92
C SER A 107 -5.47 13.48 -3.46
N TYR A 108 -4.24 13.58 -2.96
CA TYR A 108 -3.28 14.55 -3.49
C TYR A 108 -2.95 14.32 -4.97
N ALA A 109 -2.79 13.06 -5.41
CA ALA A 109 -2.55 12.75 -6.81
C ALA A 109 -3.72 13.19 -7.72
N VAL A 110 -4.96 13.05 -7.24
CA VAL A 110 -6.16 13.49 -7.96
C VAL A 110 -6.29 15.02 -7.96
N GLU A 111 -6.19 15.66 -6.79
CA GLU A 111 -6.43 17.09 -6.60
C GLU A 111 -5.37 17.95 -7.30
N LEU A 112 -4.09 17.55 -7.29
CA LEU A 112 -3.03 18.26 -8.00
C LEU A 112 -3.22 18.22 -9.54
N ASN A 113 -3.95 17.24 -10.03
CA ASN A 113 -4.39 17.17 -11.43
C ASN A 113 -5.77 17.81 -11.67
N ARG A 114 -6.29 18.57 -10.68
CA ARG A 114 -7.59 19.25 -10.74
C ARG A 114 -8.77 18.28 -10.93
N GLY A 115 -8.60 17.01 -10.52
CA GLY A 115 -9.66 16.05 -10.40
C GLY A 115 -10.43 16.22 -9.08
N GLU A 116 -11.55 15.56 -8.97
CA GLU A 116 -12.42 15.58 -7.81
C GLU A 116 -12.41 14.20 -7.13
N CYS A 117 -12.15 14.18 -5.82
CA CYS A 117 -12.18 12.95 -5.03
C CYS A 117 -13.59 12.65 -4.54
N ILE A 118 -14.06 11.44 -4.80
CA ILE A 118 -15.29 10.90 -4.20
C ILE A 118 -14.87 9.90 -3.13
N LEU A 119 -14.86 10.35 -1.88
CA LEU A 119 -14.50 9.51 -0.74
C LEU A 119 -15.70 8.65 -0.32
N VAL A 120 -15.53 7.34 -0.34
CA VAL A 120 -16.59 6.37 0.01
C VAL A 120 -16.24 5.69 1.32
N ASP A 121 -17.02 5.97 2.36
CA ASP A 121 -16.85 5.29 3.65
C ASP A 121 -17.15 3.79 3.50
N THR A 122 -16.18 2.96 3.85
CA THR A 122 -16.25 1.50 3.79
C THR A 122 -16.21 0.84 5.17
N SER A 123 -16.37 1.62 6.24
CA SER A 123 -16.30 1.10 7.62
C SER A 123 -17.33 0.02 7.93
N ASP A 124 -18.54 0.13 7.36
CA ASP A 124 -19.61 -0.85 7.52
C ASP A 124 -19.48 -2.10 6.63
N THR A 125 -18.51 -2.11 5.71
CA THR A 125 -18.26 -3.21 4.77
C THR A 125 -16.91 -3.90 4.98
N GLY A 126 -16.39 -3.83 6.20
CA GLY A 126 -15.08 -4.41 6.53
C GLY A 126 -13.90 -3.70 5.85
N PHE A 127 -14.06 -2.42 5.57
CA PHE A 127 -13.09 -1.57 4.88
C PHE A 127 -12.80 -1.99 3.42
N LEU A 128 -13.79 -2.58 2.76
CA LEU A 128 -13.72 -2.97 1.36
C LEU A 128 -14.79 -2.26 0.53
N MET A 129 -14.44 -1.82 -0.67
CA MET A 129 -15.42 -1.42 -1.67
C MET A 129 -16.20 -2.66 -2.11
N THR A 130 -17.52 -2.60 -2.04
CA THR A 130 -18.41 -3.68 -2.48
C THR A 130 -19.13 -3.31 -3.78
N PRO A 131 -19.70 -4.29 -4.51
CA PRO A 131 -20.55 -4.01 -5.67
C PRO A 131 -21.68 -3.01 -5.37
N GLU A 132 -22.34 -3.14 -4.22
CA GLU A 132 -23.46 -2.28 -3.81
C GLU A 132 -23.01 -0.85 -3.60
N LEU A 133 -21.88 -0.64 -2.89
CA LEU A 133 -21.30 0.69 -2.69
C LEU A 133 -20.86 1.30 -4.03
N LEU A 134 -20.27 0.52 -4.91
CA LEU A 134 -19.88 0.99 -6.25
C LEU A 134 -21.10 1.45 -7.04
N HIS A 135 -22.13 0.62 -7.14
CA HIS A 135 -23.36 0.96 -7.88
C HIS A 135 -24.03 2.22 -7.34
N LYS A 136 -24.13 2.34 -6.01
CA LYS A 136 -24.65 3.54 -5.35
C LYS A 136 -23.83 4.78 -5.72
N THR A 137 -22.51 4.69 -5.58
CA THR A 137 -21.61 5.82 -5.87
C THR A 137 -21.67 6.24 -7.34
N MET A 138 -21.71 5.27 -8.26
CA MET A 138 -21.84 5.54 -9.70
C MET A 138 -23.19 6.18 -10.06
N ALA A 139 -24.27 5.82 -9.38
CA ALA A 139 -25.60 6.43 -9.59
C ALA A 139 -25.65 7.89 -9.15
N GLU A 140 -24.91 8.25 -8.12
CA GLU A 140 -24.85 9.60 -7.54
C GLU A 140 -23.88 10.54 -8.27
N ASN A 141 -22.94 9.99 -9.09
CA ASN A 141 -21.85 10.75 -9.71
C ASN A 141 -21.80 10.47 -11.22
N LYS A 142 -21.60 11.52 -12.02
CA LYS A 142 -21.75 11.44 -13.49
C LYS A 142 -20.46 11.49 -14.29
N ASN A 143 -19.36 11.90 -13.67
CA ASN A 143 -18.08 12.10 -14.36
C ASN A 143 -16.95 11.24 -13.75
N VAL A 144 -17.32 10.04 -13.30
CA VAL A 144 -16.34 9.13 -12.70
C VAL A 144 -15.42 8.57 -13.77
N LYS A 145 -14.13 8.81 -13.61
CA LYS A 145 -13.08 8.37 -14.52
C LYS A 145 -12.34 7.15 -14.03
N ALA A 146 -12.17 7.02 -12.71
CA ALA A 146 -11.38 5.95 -12.12
C ALA A 146 -11.87 5.58 -10.72
N LEU A 147 -11.51 4.37 -10.30
CA LEU A 147 -11.63 3.85 -8.95
C LEU A 147 -10.23 3.50 -8.45
N PHE A 148 -9.79 4.06 -7.32
CA PHE A 148 -8.63 3.57 -6.59
C PHE A 148 -8.98 2.31 -5.81
N LEU A 149 -8.09 1.32 -5.86
CA LEU A 149 -8.09 0.17 -4.96
C LEU A 149 -6.70 0.04 -4.35
N ASN A 150 -6.63 -0.12 -3.04
CA ASN A 150 -5.41 -0.47 -2.32
C ASN A 150 -5.69 -1.68 -1.43
N TYR A 151 -5.13 -2.81 -1.79
CA TYR A 151 -5.27 -4.04 -1.03
C TYR A 151 -4.06 -4.97 -1.26
N PRO A 152 -3.54 -5.54 -0.19
CA PRO A 152 -3.81 -5.24 1.22
C PRO A 152 -3.66 -3.76 1.54
N SER A 153 -4.56 -3.23 2.39
CA SER A 153 -4.74 -1.79 2.56
C SER A 153 -3.81 -1.17 3.60
N ASN A 154 -3.34 0.01 3.30
CA ASN A 154 -2.92 1.01 4.28
C ASN A 154 -4.04 2.07 4.37
N PRO A 155 -4.73 2.26 5.50
CA PRO A 155 -4.32 1.89 6.88
C PRO A 155 -4.92 0.61 7.45
N THR A 156 -5.88 -0.03 6.78
CA THR A 156 -6.83 -0.95 7.43
C THR A 156 -6.36 -2.40 7.54
N GLY A 157 -5.37 -2.82 6.74
CA GLY A 157 -4.95 -4.22 6.66
C GLY A 157 -5.98 -5.15 5.99
N ALA A 158 -7.07 -4.58 5.47
CA ALA A 158 -8.09 -5.33 4.74
C ALA A 158 -7.59 -5.78 3.37
N THR A 159 -8.05 -6.94 2.92
CA THR A 159 -7.83 -7.42 1.55
C THR A 159 -9.01 -8.29 1.12
N TYR A 160 -9.19 -8.40 -0.19
CA TYR A 160 -10.27 -9.19 -0.78
C TYR A 160 -9.95 -10.68 -0.79
N THR A 161 -10.94 -11.51 -0.58
CA THR A 161 -10.96 -12.89 -1.07
C THR A 161 -11.11 -12.88 -2.59
N LYS A 162 -10.77 -13.98 -3.24
CA LYS A 162 -10.93 -14.10 -4.69
C LYS A 162 -12.39 -13.92 -5.13
N ASP A 163 -13.35 -14.46 -4.39
CA ASP A 163 -14.77 -14.36 -4.72
C ASP A 163 -15.30 -12.92 -4.57
N GLU A 164 -14.91 -12.22 -3.50
CA GLU A 164 -15.23 -10.79 -3.32
C GLU A 164 -14.67 -9.95 -4.46
N LEU A 165 -13.43 -10.24 -4.89
CA LEU A 165 -12.78 -9.52 -5.98
C LEU A 165 -13.45 -9.78 -7.33
N ILE A 166 -13.89 -11.02 -7.60
CA ILE A 166 -14.66 -11.37 -8.80
C ILE A 166 -15.97 -10.59 -8.81
N ALA A 167 -16.71 -10.58 -7.71
CA ALA A 167 -17.97 -9.83 -7.62
C ALA A 167 -17.78 -8.33 -7.87
N LEU A 168 -16.72 -7.73 -7.28
CA LEU A 168 -16.39 -6.33 -7.53
C LEU A 168 -15.99 -6.09 -9.00
N ALA A 169 -15.18 -6.97 -9.58
CA ALA A 169 -14.77 -6.84 -10.98
C ALA A 169 -15.97 -6.91 -11.93
N ASP A 170 -16.94 -7.80 -11.67
CA ASP A 170 -18.16 -7.91 -12.47
C ASP A 170 -19.04 -6.66 -12.36
N ALA A 171 -19.07 -6.02 -11.20
CA ALA A 171 -19.73 -4.71 -11.04
C ALA A 171 -18.99 -3.61 -11.83
N ILE A 172 -17.66 -3.56 -11.76
CA ILE A 172 -16.84 -2.56 -12.48
C ILE A 172 -17.01 -2.67 -14.00
N LYS A 173 -17.17 -3.87 -14.55
CA LYS A 173 -17.37 -4.11 -15.99
C LYS A 173 -18.58 -3.37 -16.57
N GLN A 174 -19.57 -3.02 -15.73
CA GLN A 174 -20.75 -2.28 -16.15
C GLN A 174 -20.48 -0.80 -16.41
N TYR A 175 -19.30 -0.29 -16.07
CA TYR A 175 -18.92 1.10 -16.19
C TYR A 175 -17.64 1.26 -17.02
N ASP A 176 -17.52 2.40 -17.69
CA ASP A 176 -16.32 2.77 -18.45
C ASP A 176 -15.37 3.59 -17.55
N ILE A 177 -14.74 2.91 -16.61
CA ILE A 177 -13.80 3.52 -15.67
C ILE A 177 -12.48 2.73 -15.61
N PHE A 178 -11.39 3.42 -15.28
CA PHE A 178 -10.12 2.80 -14.92
C PHE A 178 -10.14 2.26 -13.51
N VAL A 179 -9.36 1.22 -13.25
CA VAL A 179 -9.00 0.77 -11.92
C VAL A 179 -7.54 1.13 -11.68
N LEU A 180 -7.29 2.00 -10.71
CA LEU A 180 -5.95 2.36 -10.23
C LEU A 180 -5.65 1.46 -9.04
N SER A 181 -4.98 0.33 -9.29
CA SER A 181 -4.79 -0.72 -8.29
C SER A 181 -3.40 -0.65 -7.66
N ASP A 182 -3.34 -0.13 -6.44
CA ASP A 182 -2.12 -0.12 -5.64
C ASP A 182 -2.01 -1.42 -4.84
N GLU A 183 -1.18 -2.32 -5.34
CA GLU A 183 -0.95 -3.64 -4.79
C GLU A 183 0.44 -3.78 -4.16
N ILE A 184 0.99 -2.68 -3.63
CA ILE A 184 2.34 -2.63 -3.06
C ILE A 184 2.55 -3.60 -1.88
N TYR A 185 1.48 -4.02 -1.21
CA TYR A 185 1.51 -4.99 -0.11
C TYR A 185 1.13 -6.41 -0.51
N SER A 186 1.02 -6.71 -1.80
CA SER A 186 0.55 -8.00 -2.33
C SER A 186 1.31 -9.23 -1.80
N GLU A 187 2.61 -9.10 -1.52
CA GLU A 187 3.43 -10.17 -0.95
C GLU A 187 3.27 -10.31 0.57
N ILE A 188 2.55 -9.41 1.23
CA ILE A 188 2.32 -9.43 2.67
C ILE A 188 0.86 -9.74 2.92
N THR A 189 0.48 -11.00 2.70
CA THR A 189 -0.85 -11.55 2.99
C THR A 189 -0.76 -12.71 3.97
N TYR A 190 -1.82 -12.91 4.71
CA TYR A 190 -1.93 -13.95 5.73
C TYR A 190 -3.12 -14.85 5.42
N GLY A 191 -2.85 -16.12 5.20
CA GLY A 191 -3.84 -17.09 4.79
C GLY A 191 -3.95 -17.23 3.28
N GLU A 192 -4.95 -16.62 2.66
CA GLU A 192 -5.15 -16.67 1.21
C GLU A 192 -4.10 -15.82 0.47
N LYS A 193 -3.59 -16.36 -0.65
CA LYS A 193 -2.67 -15.60 -1.52
C LYS A 193 -3.39 -14.46 -2.19
N HIS A 194 -2.66 -13.37 -2.40
CA HIS A 194 -3.15 -12.21 -3.14
C HIS A 194 -3.61 -12.59 -4.55
N THR A 195 -4.78 -12.08 -4.94
CA THR A 195 -5.27 -12.10 -6.32
C THR A 195 -5.30 -10.67 -6.84
N SER A 196 -4.60 -10.41 -7.94
CA SER A 196 -4.64 -9.09 -8.57
C SER A 196 -5.93 -8.90 -9.37
N ILE A 197 -6.58 -7.73 -9.23
CA ILE A 197 -7.75 -7.38 -10.04
C ILE A 197 -7.40 -7.28 -11.53
N ALA A 198 -6.15 -7.05 -11.86
CA ALA A 198 -5.68 -7.05 -13.24
C ALA A 198 -5.86 -8.39 -13.93
N THR A 199 -5.97 -9.51 -13.22
CA THR A 199 -6.32 -10.82 -13.79
C THR A 199 -7.76 -10.87 -14.31
N LEU A 200 -8.63 -9.99 -13.81
CA LEU A 200 -10.06 -9.93 -14.12
C LEU A 200 -10.42 -8.75 -15.04
N LEU A 201 -9.64 -7.66 -14.97
CA LEU A 201 -9.88 -6.38 -15.64
C LEU A 201 -8.61 -5.85 -16.31
N ARG A 202 -7.88 -6.72 -17.06
CA ARG A 202 -6.57 -6.43 -17.65
C ARG A 202 -6.53 -5.17 -18.50
N ASP A 203 -7.58 -4.96 -19.26
CA ASP A 203 -7.69 -3.91 -20.28
C ASP A 203 -7.90 -2.49 -19.72
N ARG A 204 -8.25 -2.36 -18.44
CA ARG A 204 -8.56 -1.10 -17.76
C ARG A 204 -7.87 -0.90 -16.42
N THR A 205 -7.06 -1.87 -15.98
CA THR A 205 -6.31 -1.77 -14.72
C THR A 205 -4.94 -1.15 -14.96
N ILE A 206 -4.65 -0.10 -14.20
CA ILE A 206 -3.30 0.44 -14.03
C ILE A 206 -2.79 -0.13 -12.72
N LEU A 207 -1.81 -1.01 -12.81
CA LEU A 207 -1.24 -1.73 -11.67
C LEU A 207 -0.01 -1.00 -11.14
N PHE A 208 -0.01 -0.74 -9.83
CA PHE A 208 1.14 -0.23 -9.10
C PHE A 208 1.71 -1.32 -8.19
N GLN A 209 2.99 -1.55 -8.34
CA GLN A 209 3.79 -2.47 -7.55
C GLN A 209 5.13 -1.82 -7.18
N GLY A 210 5.98 -2.52 -6.47
CA GLY A 210 7.31 -2.00 -6.20
C GLY A 210 8.13 -2.84 -5.23
N ALA A 211 9.37 -2.42 -5.05
CA ALA A 211 10.32 -3.11 -4.19
C ALA A 211 10.25 -2.67 -2.71
N SER A 212 9.56 -1.58 -2.42
CA SER A 212 9.61 -0.92 -1.10
C SER A 212 9.20 -1.83 0.06
N LYS A 213 8.13 -2.62 -0.11
CA LYS A 213 7.54 -3.40 0.99
C LYS A 213 7.97 -4.86 0.96
N ALA A 214 7.88 -5.49 -0.20
CA ALA A 214 8.25 -6.90 -0.37
C ALA A 214 9.74 -7.17 -0.10
N PHE A 215 10.62 -6.24 -0.46
CA PHE A 215 12.08 -6.42 -0.39
C PHE A 215 12.78 -5.47 0.59
N ALA A 216 12.04 -4.80 1.47
CA ALA A 216 12.59 -3.84 2.43
C ALA A 216 13.47 -2.75 1.76
N MET A 217 12.98 -2.18 0.65
CA MET A 217 13.71 -1.22 -0.18
C MET A 217 13.05 0.16 -0.23
N THR A 218 12.46 0.64 0.87
CA THR A 218 11.74 1.90 0.91
C THR A 218 12.59 3.10 0.48
N GLY A 219 13.83 3.17 0.94
CA GLY A 219 14.80 4.23 0.62
C GLY A 219 15.36 4.16 -0.80
N TRP A 220 15.21 3.04 -1.50
CA TRP A 220 15.73 2.84 -2.85
C TRP A 220 14.85 3.43 -3.95
N ARG A 221 13.62 3.79 -3.61
CA ARG A 221 12.64 4.44 -4.50
C ARG A 221 12.43 3.67 -5.82
N VAL A 222 12.09 2.39 -5.74
CA VAL A 222 11.75 1.56 -6.92
C VAL A 222 10.30 1.15 -6.90
N GLY A 223 9.55 1.63 -7.87
CA GLY A 223 8.17 1.25 -8.15
C GLY A 223 8.02 0.66 -9.54
N VAL A 224 6.86 0.08 -9.78
CA VAL A 224 6.45 -0.51 -11.04
C VAL A 224 5.09 0.05 -11.41
N LEU A 225 4.94 0.49 -12.63
CA LEU A 225 3.68 0.82 -13.26
C LEU A 225 3.50 -0.14 -14.43
N ALA A 226 2.43 -0.95 -14.38
CA ALA A 226 2.11 -1.91 -15.44
C ALA A 226 0.69 -1.69 -15.94
N ALA A 227 0.51 -1.68 -17.26
CA ALA A 227 -0.79 -1.46 -17.89
C ALA A 227 -0.79 -2.04 -19.32
N ASP A 228 -1.96 -2.20 -19.89
CA ASP A 228 -2.13 -2.53 -21.31
C ASP A 228 -1.38 -1.50 -22.19
N ALA A 229 -0.73 -1.97 -23.24
CA ALA A 229 0.09 -1.15 -24.14
C ALA A 229 -0.65 0.07 -24.71
N LYS A 230 -1.97 -0.03 -24.91
CA LYS A 230 -2.80 1.09 -25.39
C LYS A 230 -2.80 2.30 -24.46
N TRP A 231 -2.69 2.08 -23.14
CA TRP A 231 -2.63 3.14 -22.13
C TRP A 231 -1.20 3.54 -21.79
N MET A 232 -0.26 2.60 -21.95
CA MET A 232 1.13 2.78 -21.55
C MET A 232 1.79 3.96 -22.25
N LYS A 233 1.44 4.28 -23.49
CA LYS A 233 2.00 5.45 -24.21
C LYS A 233 1.78 6.75 -23.45
N THR A 234 0.56 6.95 -22.94
CA THR A 234 0.22 8.17 -22.18
C THR A 234 0.90 8.16 -20.80
N LEU A 235 0.90 7.02 -20.13
CA LEU A 235 1.54 6.86 -18.83
C LEU A 235 3.06 7.03 -18.90
N PHE A 236 3.68 6.50 -19.95
CA PHE A 236 5.11 6.67 -20.22
C PHE A 236 5.47 8.15 -20.43
N LEU A 237 4.68 8.89 -21.20
CA LEU A 237 4.92 10.32 -21.41
C LEU A 237 4.81 11.10 -20.10
N ALA A 238 3.81 10.79 -19.27
CA ALA A 238 3.67 11.42 -17.96
C ALA A 238 4.89 11.13 -17.06
N HIS A 239 5.30 9.87 -16.95
CA HIS A 239 6.50 9.46 -16.23
C HIS A 239 7.76 10.20 -16.73
N GLN A 240 7.96 10.23 -18.07
CA GLN A 240 9.10 10.92 -18.67
C GLN A 240 9.17 12.41 -18.31
N GLN A 241 8.02 13.10 -18.28
CA GLN A 241 7.97 14.52 -17.93
C GLN A 241 8.21 14.76 -16.42
N LEU A 242 7.84 13.80 -15.56
CA LEU A 242 8.02 13.93 -14.12
C LEU A 242 9.47 13.70 -13.69
N VAL A 243 10.13 12.67 -14.22
CA VAL A 243 11.42 12.20 -13.67
C VAL A 243 12.48 11.83 -14.71
N THR A 244 12.17 11.88 -16.01
CA THR A 244 13.02 11.43 -17.12
C THR A 244 13.26 9.94 -17.13
N THR A 245 13.81 9.39 -16.05
CA THR A 245 14.06 7.96 -15.82
C THR A 245 14.23 7.68 -14.32
N GLY A 246 14.11 6.44 -13.90
CA GLY A 246 14.41 6.02 -12.55
C GLY A 246 15.92 5.96 -12.26
N VAL A 247 16.27 5.71 -10.99
CA VAL A 247 17.66 5.60 -10.53
C VAL A 247 18.25 4.28 -11.03
N THR A 248 19.28 4.33 -11.88
CA THR A 248 19.85 3.15 -12.54
C THR A 248 20.39 2.12 -11.53
N VAL A 249 21.13 2.56 -10.52
CA VAL A 249 21.65 1.67 -9.46
C VAL A 249 20.51 0.96 -8.72
N SER A 250 19.46 1.72 -8.37
CA SER A 250 18.29 1.16 -7.69
C SER A 250 17.56 0.12 -8.55
N ASN A 251 17.43 0.39 -9.85
CA ASN A 251 16.78 -0.55 -10.78
C ASN A 251 17.57 -1.85 -10.93
N ARG A 252 18.90 -1.80 -10.97
CA ARG A 252 19.76 -3.00 -11.02
C ARG A 252 19.68 -3.80 -9.72
N ALA A 253 19.63 -3.14 -8.57
CA ALA A 253 19.37 -3.80 -7.29
C ALA A 253 18.00 -4.47 -7.27
N ALA A 254 16.98 -3.78 -7.76
CA ALA A 254 15.62 -4.31 -7.82
C ALA A 254 15.48 -5.48 -8.80
N GLU A 255 16.24 -5.51 -9.90
CA GLU A 255 16.27 -6.68 -10.79
C GLU A 255 16.63 -7.95 -10.02
N GLU A 256 17.69 -7.89 -9.20
CA GLU A 256 18.09 -9.01 -8.34
C GLU A 256 16.99 -9.36 -7.32
N ALA A 257 16.36 -8.33 -6.71
CA ALA A 257 15.29 -8.53 -5.75
C ALA A 257 14.12 -9.32 -6.35
N PHE A 258 13.58 -8.87 -7.49
CA PHE A 258 12.46 -9.53 -8.16
C PHE A 258 12.79 -10.95 -8.64
N ARG A 259 14.04 -11.21 -9.05
CA ARG A 259 14.45 -12.55 -9.55
C ARG A 259 14.71 -13.55 -8.43
N ASN A 260 15.39 -13.15 -7.36
CA ASN A 260 16.09 -14.09 -6.49
C ASN A 260 15.77 -13.95 -5.00
N SER A 261 14.91 -13.01 -4.56
CA SER A 261 14.69 -12.76 -3.14
C SER A 261 13.36 -13.31 -2.59
N ALA A 262 12.70 -14.22 -3.28
CA ALA A 262 11.46 -14.84 -2.79
C ALA A 262 11.59 -15.49 -1.40
N PRO A 263 12.69 -16.18 -1.04
CA PRO A 263 12.87 -16.72 0.30
C PRO A 263 12.93 -15.64 1.40
N ASP A 264 13.52 -14.48 1.11
CA ASP A 264 13.60 -13.36 2.05
C ASP A 264 12.22 -12.72 2.26
N VAL A 265 11.44 -12.59 1.18
CA VAL A 265 10.05 -12.11 1.24
C VAL A 265 9.22 -13.01 2.15
N GLU A 266 9.28 -14.33 1.97
CA GLU A 266 8.54 -15.28 2.81
C GLU A 266 8.97 -15.24 4.28
N LYS A 267 10.27 -15.07 4.53
CA LYS A 267 10.79 -14.91 5.89
C LYS A 267 10.21 -13.66 6.57
N MET A 268 10.20 -12.53 5.87
CA MET A 268 9.64 -11.28 6.39
C MET A 268 8.11 -11.40 6.59
N ARG A 269 7.39 -11.96 5.62
CA ARG A 269 5.95 -12.18 5.71
C ARG A 269 5.59 -13.04 6.94
N SER A 270 6.30 -14.14 7.13
CA SER A 270 6.08 -15.05 8.28
C SER A 270 6.32 -14.34 9.62
N GLU A 271 7.32 -13.49 9.69
CA GLU A 271 7.60 -12.72 10.91
C GLU A 271 6.51 -11.68 11.17
N TYR A 272 6.01 -10.98 10.14
CA TYR A 272 4.85 -10.08 10.29
C TYR A 272 3.60 -10.82 10.76
N GLU A 273 3.33 -12.00 10.23
CA GLU A 273 2.21 -12.82 10.67
C GLU A 273 2.31 -13.19 12.15
N LYS A 274 3.49 -13.57 12.61
CA LYS A 274 3.77 -13.85 14.02
C LYS A 274 3.53 -12.63 14.91
N ARG A 275 4.02 -11.43 14.50
CA ARG A 275 3.81 -10.19 15.22
C ARG A 275 2.33 -9.79 15.27
N ARG A 276 1.59 -9.96 14.18
CA ARG A 276 0.13 -9.79 14.14
C ARG A 276 -0.53 -10.70 15.17
N ASN A 277 -0.13 -11.96 15.23
CA ASN A 277 -0.70 -12.96 16.15
C ASN A 277 -0.36 -12.71 17.64
N ILE A 278 0.63 -11.88 17.92
CA ILE A 278 0.92 -11.36 19.26
C ILE A 278 0.04 -10.11 19.54
N LEU A 279 0.01 -9.17 18.60
CA LEU A 279 -0.63 -7.86 18.81
C LEU A 279 -2.16 -7.97 18.88
N VAL A 280 -2.80 -8.68 17.95
CA VAL A 280 -4.26 -8.68 17.81
C VAL A 280 -4.97 -9.21 19.05
N PRO A 281 -4.62 -10.37 19.61
CA PRO A 281 -5.24 -10.84 20.84
C PRO A 281 -5.07 -9.87 22.02
N ALA A 282 -3.89 -9.28 22.15
CA ALA A 282 -3.62 -8.31 23.22
C ALA A 282 -4.47 -7.02 23.09
N LEU A 283 -4.68 -6.55 21.86
CA LEU A 283 -5.58 -5.41 21.61
C LEU A 283 -7.03 -5.76 21.97
N GLN A 284 -7.50 -6.96 21.59
CA GLN A 284 -8.85 -7.44 21.92
C GLN A 284 -9.04 -7.58 23.44
N GLU A 285 -8.06 -8.14 24.14
CA GLU A 285 -8.07 -8.22 25.62
C GLU A 285 -8.10 -6.84 26.27
N ALA A 286 -7.44 -5.85 25.65
CA ALA A 286 -7.48 -4.46 26.11
C ALA A 286 -8.79 -3.72 25.75
N GLY A 287 -9.69 -4.35 25.03
CA GLY A 287 -11.02 -3.80 24.68
C GLY A 287 -11.08 -3.07 23.35
N PHE A 288 -10.07 -3.16 22.50
CA PHE A 288 -10.18 -2.71 21.11
C PHE A 288 -11.04 -3.65 20.27
N GLU A 289 -11.83 -3.10 19.36
CA GLU A 289 -12.43 -3.88 18.29
C GLU A 289 -11.44 -3.92 17.11
N VAL A 290 -10.95 -5.12 16.80
CA VAL A 290 -9.95 -5.31 15.75
C VAL A 290 -10.59 -6.04 14.57
N PRO A 291 -10.78 -5.38 13.41
CA PRO A 291 -11.24 -6.06 12.20
C PRO A 291 -10.24 -7.13 11.75
N ALA A 292 -10.68 -8.03 10.87
CA ALA A 292 -9.81 -9.06 10.33
C ALA A 292 -8.62 -8.46 9.58
N LEU A 293 -7.41 -8.66 10.12
CA LEU A 293 -6.16 -8.21 9.51
C LEU A 293 -5.62 -9.34 8.62
N LYS A 294 -5.86 -9.23 7.32
CA LYS A 294 -5.51 -10.26 6.34
C LYS A 294 -4.26 -9.94 5.52
N GLY A 295 -3.72 -8.73 5.66
CA GLY A 295 -2.51 -8.34 4.94
C GLY A 295 -1.91 -7.02 5.42
N ALA A 296 -0.84 -6.58 4.75
CA ALA A 296 0.04 -5.48 5.14
C ALA A 296 0.64 -5.70 6.55
N PHE A 297 1.11 -4.66 7.19
CA PHE A 297 1.65 -4.73 8.56
C PHE A 297 1.05 -3.64 9.47
N TYR A 298 -0.25 -3.38 9.29
CA TYR A 298 -0.99 -2.39 10.09
C TYR A 298 -2.15 -3.05 10.81
N ALA A 299 -2.31 -2.71 12.09
CA ALA A 299 -3.54 -2.93 12.83
C ALA A 299 -4.35 -1.63 12.82
N PHE A 300 -5.57 -1.70 12.30
CA PHE A 300 -6.53 -0.60 12.32
C PHE A 300 -7.65 -1.00 13.26
N ALA A 301 -7.59 -0.47 14.47
CA ALA A 301 -8.42 -0.93 15.58
C ALA A 301 -9.29 0.22 16.11
N LYS A 302 -10.56 -0.08 16.39
CA LYS A 302 -11.45 0.86 17.05
C LYS A 302 -11.06 0.96 18.52
N ILE A 303 -10.96 2.19 19.03
CA ILE A 303 -10.55 2.45 20.40
C ILE A 303 -11.57 1.89 21.41
N PRO A 304 -11.13 1.48 22.61
CA PRO A 304 -12.06 0.94 23.61
C PRO A 304 -13.14 1.96 23.98
N ALA A 305 -14.40 1.50 24.05
CA ALA A 305 -15.59 2.36 24.21
C ALA A 305 -15.52 3.33 25.40
N LYS A 306 -14.82 2.96 26.47
CA LYS A 306 -14.64 3.81 27.66
C LYS A 306 -13.83 5.09 27.41
N PHE A 307 -13.08 5.16 26.30
CA PHE A 307 -12.34 6.38 25.89
C PHE A 307 -13.13 7.25 24.91
N GLY A 308 -14.37 6.89 24.58
CA GLY A 308 -15.21 7.65 23.63
C GLY A 308 -14.79 7.43 22.17
N THR A 309 -14.88 8.48 21.35
CA THR A 309 -14.62 8.40 19.90
C THR A 309 -13.56 9.40 19.41
N ASP A 310 -12.95 10.19 20.31
CA ASP A 310 -11.88 11.14 19.94
C ASP A 310 -10.54 10.39 19.81
N ASP A 311 -10.27 9.91 18.62
CA ASP A 311 -9.05 9.16 18.29
C ASP A 311 -7.77 9.99 18.43
N LYS A 312 -7.84 11.30 18.23
CA LYS A 312 -6.69 12.21 18.38
C LYS A 312 -6.33 12.40 19.85
N ALA A 313 -7.34 12.61 20.71
CA ALA A 313 -7.14 12.69 22.15
C ALA A 313 -6.62 11.36 22.69
N PHE A 314 -7.20 10.24 22.26
CA PHE A 314 -6.74 8.91 22.63
C PHE A 314 -5.27 8.66 22.24
N CYS A 315 -4.87 8.93 20.99
CA CYS A 315 -3.49 8.77 20.55
C CYS A 315 -2.51 9.58 21.40
N ARG A 316 -2.88 10.82 21.73
CA ARG A 316 -2.07 11.69 22.58
C ARG A 316 -1.94 11.13 24.01
N GLU A 317 -3.05 10.70 24.59
CA GLU A 317 -3.08 10.10 25.93
C GLU A 317 -2.20 8.85 26.02
N ILE A 318 -2.39 7.92 25.06
CA ILE A 318 -1.61 6.66 25.00
C ILE A 318 -0.12 6.95 24.74
N GLY A 319 0.20 7.84 23.82
CA GLY A 319 1.58 8.19 23.51
C GLY A 319 2.33 8.77 24.71
N MET A 320 1.69 9.65 25.47
CA MET A 320 2.30 10.31 26.62
C MET A 320 2.40 9.39 27.86
N ASN A 321 1.39 8.55 28.12
CA ASN A 321 1.29 7.81 29.37
C ASN A 321 1.66 6.35 29.25
N ALA A 322 1.22 5.66 28.18
CA ALA A 322 1.61 4.28 27.90
C ALA A 322 2.90 4.18 27.08
N LYS A 323 3.37 5.29 26.52
CA LYS A 323 4.58 5.36 25.66
C LYS A 323 4.50 4.43 24.46
N VAL A 324 3.35 4.40 23.80
CA VAL A 324 3.10 3.70 22.53
C VAL A 324 2.55 4.71 21.54
N GLY A 325 3.32 5.01 20.51
CA GLY A 325 2.92 5.94 19.44
C GLY A 325 2.04 5.24 18.41
N MET A 326 0.91 5.85 18.06
CA MET A 326 -0.01 5.37 17.03
C MET A 326 -0.61 6.54 16.28
N LEU A 327 -1.21 6.30 15.13
CA LEU A 327 -1.84 7.36 14.33
C LEU A 327 -3.37 7.32 14.50
N PRO A 328 -4.01 8.50 14.65
CA PRO A 328 -5.46 8.58 14.71
C PRO A 328 -6.08 8.19 13.36
N GLY A 329 -7.14 7.41 13.39
CA GLY A 329 -7.78 6.89 12.18
C GLY A 329 -8.44 7.99 11.35
N SER A 330 -8.91 9.06 11.99
CA SER A 330 -9.55 10.21 11.32
C SER A 330 -8.64 10.93 10.30
N ILE A 331 -7.31 10.79 10.38
CA ILE A 331 -6.40 11.35 9.37
C ILE A 331 -6.43 10.58 8.03
N PHE A 332 -7.03 9.39 8.03
CA PHE A 332 -7.15 8.55 6.85
C PHE A 332 -8.50 8.70 6.12
N GLY A 333 -9.30 9.70 6.51
CA GLY A 333 -10.57 10.04 5.87
C GLY A 333 -11.81 9.46 6.54
N PRO A 334 -12.99 9.66 5.94
CA PRO A 334 -14.27 9.20 6.46
C PRO A 334 -14.26 7.71 6.81
N GLY A 335 -14.92 7.33 7.90
CA GLY A 335 -14.93 5.96 8.43
C GLY A 335 -13.71 5.60 9.26
N GLY A 336 -12.75 6.53 9.40
CA GLY A 336 -11.57 6.37 10.25
C GLY A 336 -11.74 6.90 11.68
N GLU A 337 -12.78 7.67 11.94
CA GLU A 337 -13.04 8.28 13.25
C GLU A 337 -13.27 7.21 14.32
N GLY A 338 -12.62 7.39 15.45
CA GLY A 338 -12.66 6.43 16.55
C GLY A 338 -11.79 5.18 16.35
N TYR A 339 -10.99 5.13 15.29
CA TYR A 339 -10.00 4.10 15.05
C TYR A 339 -8.58 4.64 15.28
N VAL A 340 -7.63 3.72 15.42
CA VAL A 340 -6.19 4.03 15.44
C VAL A 340 -5.44 3.07 14.53
N ARG A 341 -4.39 3.55 13.87
CA ARG A 341 -3.48 2.72 13.08
C ARG A 341 -2.19 2.47 13.86
N MET A 342 -1.82 1.22 14.00
CA MET A 342 -0.56 0.77 14.58
C MET A 342 0.19 -0.08 13.55
N SER A 343 1.44 0.28 13.27
CA SER A 343 2.34 -0.55 12.47
C SER A 343 3.01 -1.59 13.37
N TYR A 344 2.99 -2.86 12.96
CA TYR A 344 3.77 -3.90 13.62
C TYR A 344 5.03 -4.30 12.83
N ALA A 345 5.48 -3.44 11.93
CA ALA A 345 6.80 -3.50 11.31
C ALA A 345 7.88 -2.97 12.27
N LEU A 346 8.04 -3.65 13.39
CA LEU A 346 9.02 -3.42 14.46
C LEU A 346 9.50 -4.79 14.94
N SER A 347 10.58 -4.84 15.73
CA SER A 347 11.00 -6.13 16.28
C SER A 347 9.88 -6.81 17.06
N THR A 348 9.89 -8.13 17.08
CA THR A 348 8.87 -8.93 17.78
C THR A 348 8.80 -8.58 19.27
N GLU A 349 9.96 -8.31 19.87
CA GLU A 349 10.08 -7.88 21.28
C GLU A 349 9.39 -6.52 21.50
N MET A 350 9.60 -5.55 20.58
CA MET A 350 8.96 -4.22 20.68
C MET A 350 7.45 -4.33 20.48
N VAL A 351 6.97 -5.17 19.58
CA VAL A 351 5.53 -5.41 19.40
C VAL A 351 4.91 -6.02 20.64
N ALA A 352 5.55 -7.02 21.23
CA ALA A 352 5.10 -7.66 22.49
C ALA A 352 5.08 -6.65 23.64
N GLU A 353 6.11 -5.83 23.77
CA GLU A 353 6.19 -4.79 24.80
C GLU A 353 5.11 -3.71 24.61
N ALA A 354 4.87 -3.25 23.39
CA ALA A 354 3.80 -2.30 23.09
C ALA A 354 2.42 -2.88 23.47
N ALA A 355 2.17 -4.14 23.12
CA ALA A 355 0.95 -4.85 23.48
C ALA A 355 0.73 -4.89 24.99
N GLU A 356 1.76 -5.21 25.76
CA GLU A 356 1.68 -5.28 27.24
C GLU A 356 1.48 -3.89 27.86
N ARG A 357 2.16 -2.86 27.37
CA ARG A 357 1.98 -1.46 27.82
C ARG A 357 0.53 -0.99 27.59
N LEU A 358 -0.05 -1.30 26.42
CA LEU A 358 -1.44 -0.97 26.10
C LEU A 358 -2.41 -1.67 27.07
N LYS A 359 -2.27 -2.98 27.27
CA LYS A 359 -3.11 -3.76 28.19
C LYS A 359 -3.06 -3.18 29.59
N THR A 360 -1.87 -2.99 30.13
CA THR A 360 -1.64 -2.47 31.48
C THR A 360 -2.24 -1.08 31.66
N TYR A 361 -1.97 -0.17 30.73
CA TYR A 361 -2.47 1.19 30.83
C TYR A 361 -4.00 1.24 30.73
N ILE A 362 -4.58 0.56 29.76
CA ILE A 362 -6.03 0.57 29.55
C ILE A 362 -6.75 -0.08 30.72
N ALA A 363 -6.19 -1.15 31.31
CA ALA A 363 -6.76 -1.78 32.51
C ALA A 363 -6.72 -0.88 33.75
N SER A 364 -5.79 0.09 33.81
CA SER A 364 -5.68 1.04 34.93
C SER A 364 -6.70 2.17 34.89
N LYS A 365 -7.45 2.30 33.82
CA LYS A 365 -8.49 3.33 33.59
C LYS A 365 -9.90 2.77 33.71
#